data_582c02728eb4077ecd67de8cb9b8440f
#
_entry.id   582c02728eb4077ecd67de8cb9b8440f
#
_cell.length_a   1.000
_cell.length_b   1.000
_cell.length_c   1.000
_cell.angle_alpha   90.00
_cell.angle_beta   90.00
_cell.angle_gamma   90.00
#
_symmetry.space_group_name_H-M   'P 1'
#
loop_
_entity.id
_entity.type
_entity.pdbx_description
1 polymer ?
#
loop_
_entity_poly.entity_id
_entity_poly.type
_entity_poly.pdbx_seq_one_letter_code
_entity_poly.pdbx_strand_id
1 'polypeptide(L)'
;EITDHFFRYSAVCRMDGEEIPLQKKRKFMVLSSKPAILLLDDRLLVFKRIEASKVTPFLTRKYVEVPLADAEKYLEMVALPLICDYPATSSGFDLIHERRTCIPELSVERSINDEPALQLRFRYGDRYFSPGKKSQLTYPWLEKVDGKPVIYYYTRDLELEQIYINLLEKWGFKQITDVQFVRVV
;
A
#
# COMPACT_ATOMS: atom_id res chain seq x y z
N GLU A 1 10.91 -0.35 13.82
CA GLU A 1 11.74 -1.22 14.68
C GLU A 1 11.15 -2.64 14.70
N ILE A 2 11.99 -3.66 14.54
CA ILE A 2 11.63 -5.07 14.74
C ILE A 2 12.36 -5.58 15.98
N THR A 3 11.61 -6.23 16.87
CA THR A 3 12.11 -6.96 18.02
C THR A 3 11.83 -8.46 17.84
N ASP A 4 12.25 -9.30 18.77
CA ASP A 4 12.02 -10.76 18.70
C ASP A 4 10.54 -11.15 18.65
N HIS A 5 9.63 -10.27 19.08
CA HIS A 5 8.21 -10.57 19.21
C HIS A 5 7.28 -9.62 18.45
N PHE A 6 7.74 -8.39 18.14
CA PHE A 6 6.89 -7.34 17.61
C PHE A 6 7.57 -6.54 16.50
N PHE A 7 6.78 -6.19 15.49
CA PHE A 7 7.05 -5.04 14.64
C PHE A 7 6.46 -3.80 15.31
N ARG A 8 7.29 -2.76 15.48
CA ARG A 8 6.90 -1.51 16.14
C ARG A 8 7.17 -0.33 15.26
N TYR A 9 6.24 0.61 15.19
CA TYR A 9 6.44 1.86 14.48
C TYR A 9 5.82 3.05 15.21
N SER A 10 6.34 4.25 14.92
CA SER A 10 5.85 5.52 15.46
C SER A 10 5.72 6.52 14.31
N ALA A 11 4.97 7.60 14.53
CA ALA A 11 4.87 8.72 13.61
C ALA A 11 5.46 9.98 14.25
N VAL A 12 6.17 10.73 13.44
CA VAL A 12 6.67 12.08 13.77
C VAL A 12 5.95 13.06 12.86
N CYS A 13 5.29 14.04 13.43
CA CYS A 13 4.70 15.13 12.68
C CYS A 13 5.66 16.33 12.69
N ARG A 14 5.92 16.89 11.50
CA ARG A 14 6.72 18.12 11.36
C ARG A 14 5.90 19.20 10.67
N MET A 15 5.94 20.40 11.21
CA MET A 15 5.32 21.60 10.62
C MET A 15 6.34 22.74 10.68
N ASP A 16 6.62 23.34 9.53
CA ASP A 16 7.60 24.41 9.39
C ASP A 16 8.99 24.07 9.93
N GLY A 17 9.38 22.77 9.81
CA GLY A 17 10.68 22.27 10.29
C GLY A 17 10.70 21.84 11.75
N GLU A 18 9.71 22.18 12.54
CA GLU A 18 9.60 21.81 13.95
C GLU A 18 8.82 20.51 14.15
N GLU A 19 9.32 19.64 15.06
CA GLU A 19 8.59 18.45 15.46
C GLU A 19 7.42 18.81 16.38
N ILE A 20 6.22 18.44 15.93
CA ILE A 20 5.02 18.52 16.77
C ILE A 20 4.84 17.19 17.47
N PRO A 21 4.99 17.12 18.80
CA PRO A 21 4.73 15.91 19.54
C PRO A 21 3.23 15.60 19.47
N LEU A 22 2.87 14.53 18.76
CA LEU A 22 1.48 14.06 18.70
C LEU A 22 1.02 13.49 20.03
N GLN A 23 1.96 13.05 20.87
CA GLN A 23 1.75 12.28 22.09
C GLN A 23 2.00 13.12 23.33
N LYS A 24 1.22 14.00 23.68
CA LYS A 24 1.11 14.46 25.07
C LYS A 24 -0.36 14.44 25.40
N LYS A 25 -0.72 14.35 26.68
CA LYS A 25 -2.10 14.41 27.25
C LYS A 25 -2.90 15.62 26.71
N ARG A 26 -2.98 15.74 25.40
CA ARG A 26 -3.57 16.85 24.66
C ARG A 26 -5.00 16.48 24.32
N LYS A 27 -5.88 17.44 24.44
CA LYS A 27 -7.23 17.30 23.89
C LYS A 27 -7.11 17.35 22.37
N PHE A 28 -7.68 16.35 21.71
CA PHE A 28 -7.76 16.36 20.25
C PHE A 28 -9.20 16.11 19.80
N MET A 29 -9.52 16.62 18.64
CA MET A 29 -10.78 16.38 17.96
C MET A 29 -10.52 16.13 16.47
N VAL A 30 -11.14 15.11 15.92
CA VAL A 30 -11.14 14.86 14.48
C VAL A 30 -12.26 15.66 13.85
N LEU A 31 -11.91 16.66 13.05
CA LEU A 31 -12.88 17.54 12.37
C LEU A 31 -13.24 16.99 10.99
N SER A 32 -12.30 16.29 10.32
CA SER A 32 -12.52 15.60 9.06
C SER A 32 -11.69 14.33 9.01
N SER A 33 -12.26 13.28 8.41
CA SER A 33 -11.57 11.99 8.25
C SER A 33 -10.76 11.91 6.98
N LYS A 34 -11.18 12.61 5.90
CA LYS A 34 -10.53 12.53 4.59
C LYS A 34 -10.72 13.84 3.82
N PRO A 35 -9.68 14.64 3.65
CA PRO A 35 -8.38 14.54 4.32
C PRO A 35 -8.49 14.67 5.83
N ALA A 36 -7.50 14.16 6.57
CA ALA A 36 -7.50 14.30 8.01
C ALA A 36 -7.35 15.77 8.41
N ILE A 37 -8.29 16.28 9.21
CA ILE A 37 -8.21 17.59 9.84
C ILE A 37 -8.40 17.35 11.34
N LEU A 38 -7.38 17.71 12.11
CA LEU A 38 -7.35 17.50 13.54
C LEU A 38 -7.21 18.85 14.24
N LEU A 39 -8.02 19.06 15.26
CA LEU A 39 -7.78 20.12 16.25
C LEU A 39 -7.00 19.51 17.41
N LEU A 40 -5.79 19.97 17.63
CA LEU A 40 -4.90 19.52 18.70
C LEU A 40 -4.63 20.68 19.65
N ASP A 41 -5.24 20.65 20.82
CA ASP A 41 -5.34 21.81 21.74
C ASP A 41 -5.97 23.01 21.01
N ASP A 42 -5.14 24.02 20.66
CA ASP A 42 -5.50 25.26 19.96
C ASP A 42 -4.99 25.30 18.51
N ARG A 43 -4.37 24.21 18.01
CA ARG A 43 -3.77 24.16 16.68
C ARG A 43 -4.60 23.31 15.74
N LEU A 44 -4.85 23.84 14.55
CA LEU A 44 -5.50 23.10 13.46
C LEU A 44 -4.43 22.45 12.58
N LEU A 45 -4.41 21.11 12.56
CA LEU A 45 -3.54 20.32 11.70
C LEU A 45 -4.31 19.81 10.48
N VAL A 46 -3.89 20.22 9.29
CA VAL A 46 -4.49 19.80 8.02
C VAL A 46 -3.52 18.89 7.27
N PHE A 47 -3.88 17.65 7.10
CA PHE A 47 -3.09 16.66 6.37
C PHE A 47 -3.62 16.52 4.94
N LYS A 48 -2.86 16.96 3.95
CA LYS A 48 -3.33 17.02 2.55
C LYS A 48 -3.69 15.67 1.93
N ARG A 49 -3.06 14.58 2.35
CA ARG A 49 -3.17 13.25 1.69
C ARG A 49 -3.39 12.08 2.64
N ILE A 50 -3.46 12.32 3.93
CA ILE A 50 -3.58 11.25 4.94
C ILE A 50 -4.99 11.21 5.51
N GLU A 51 -5.48 10.02 5.80
CA GLU A 51 -6.75 9.81 6.49
C GLU A 51 -6.57 9.85 8.00
N ALA A 52 -7.57 10.30 8.74
CA ALA A 52 -7.51 10.41 10.19
C ALA A 52 -7.23 9.08 10.87
N SER A 53 -7.74 7.97 10.35
CA SER A 53 -7.49 6.61 10.84
C SER A 53 -5.99 6.24 10.87
N LYS A 54 -5.16 6.86 10.03
CA LYS A 54 -3.72 6.62 9.97
C LYS A 54 -2.95 7.44 11.01
N VAL A 55 -3.52 8.54 11.49
CA VAL A 55 -2.86 9.48 12.44
C VAL A 55 -3.33 9.27 13.88
N THR A 56 -4.63 9.01 14.06
CA THR A 56 -5.26 8.90 15.40
C THR A 56 -4.61 7.90 16.35
N PRO A 57 -4.07 6.74 15.93
CA PRO A 57 -3.36 5.85 16.83
C PRO A 57 -2.17 6.51 17.55
N PHE A 58 -1.51 7.45 16.87
CA PHE A 58 -0.33 8.14 17.40
C PHE A 58 -0.66 9.34 18.31
N LEU A 59 -1.93 9.73 18.39
CA LEU A 59 -2.37 10.76 19.34
C LEU A 59 -2.46 10.21 20.77
N THR A 60 -2.68 8.90 20.90
CA THR A 60 -2.87 8.23 22.21
C THR A 60 -1.74 7.29 22.58
N ARG A 61 -0.95 6.81 21.61
CA ARG A 61 0.09 5.82 21.80
C ARG A 61 1.42 6.29 21.20
N LYS A 62 2.50 6.00 21.90
CA LYS A 62 3.85 6.30 21.41
C LYS A 62 4.24 5.41 20.24
N TYR A 63 3.82 4.16 20.28
CA TYR A 63 4.09 3.15 19.25
C TYR A 63 2.81 2.41 18.91
N VAL A 64 2.74 1.93 17.70
CA VAL A 64 1.86 0.83 17.31
C VAL A 64 2.72 -0.43 17.28
N GLU A 65 2.30 -1.45 17.99
CA GLU A 65 2.98 -2.74 18.08
C GLU A 65 2.11 -3.79 17.42
N VAL A 66 2.72 -4.58 16.55
CA VAL A 66 2.07 -5.64 15.78
C VAL A 66 2.86 -6.93 16.02
N PRO A 67 2.22 -8.04 16.43
CA PRO A 67 2.90 -9.32 16.55
C PRO A 67 3.62 -9.70 15.25
N LEU A 68 4.79 -10.34 15.34
CA LEU A 68 5.55 -10.73 14.14
C LEU A 68 4.76 -11.69 13.23
N ALA A 69 3.86 -12.51 13.79
CA ALA A 69 3.00 -13.38 13.00
C ALA A 69 2.07 -12.61 12.03
N ASP A 70 1.69 -11.38 12.39
CA ASP A 70 0.81 -10.52 11.60
C ASP A 70 1.59 -9.42 10.86
N ALA A 71 2.92 -9.35 11.03
CA ALA A 71 3.73 -8.24 10.56
C ALA A 71 3.70 -8.07 9.04
N GLU A 72 3.77 -9.15 8.26
CA GLU A 72 3.75 -9.08 6.79
C GLU A 72 2.44 -8.48 6.29
N LYS A 73 1.30 -8.99 6.77
CA LYS A 73 -0.01 -8.46 6.40
C LYS A 73 -0.19 -7.01 6.82
N TYR A 74 0.30 -6.65 8.00
CA TYR A 74 0.22 -5.28 8.49
C TYR A 74 1.13 -4.33 7.71
N LEU A 75 2.33 -4.77 7.37
CA LEU A 75 3.25 -4.05 6.49
C LEU A 75 2.60 -3.78 5.14
N GLU A 76 2.02 -4.79 4.51
CA GLU A 76 1.33 -4.67 3.23
C GLU A 76 0.18 -3.66 3.28
N MET A 77 -0.71 -3.80 4.25
CA MET A 77 -1.97 -3.03 4.28
C MET A 77 -1.83 -1.62 4.85
N VAL A 78 -0.86 -1.39 5.74
CA VAL A 78 -0.79 -0.15 6.53
C VAL A 78 0.57 0.53 6.44
N ALA A 79 1.66 -0.16 6.79
CA ALA A 79 2.94 0.52 6.97
C ALA A 79 3.60 0.90 5.64
N LEU A 80 3.64 0.01 4.64
CA LEU A 80 4.28 0.31 3.35
C LEU A 80 3.56 1.39 2.54
N PRO A 81 2.23 1.44 2.44
CA PRO A 81 1.56 2.58 1.85
C PRO A 81 1.94 3.92 2.50
N LEU A 82 2.16 3.92 3.83
CA LEU A 82 2.63 5.12 4.53
C LEU A 82 4.10 5.43 4.22
N ILE A 83 4.96 4.41 4.18
CA ILE A 83 6.39 4.56 3.87
C ILE A 83 6.61 5.05 2.44
N CYS A 84 5.80 4.61 1.48
CA CYS A 84 5.87 5.08 0.09
C CYS A 84 5.43 6.54 -0.06
N ASP A 85 4.48 7.00 0.75
CA ASP A 85 3.93 8.35 0.68
C ASP A 85 4.71 9.37 1.55
N TYR A 86 5.44 8.90 2.57
CA TYR A 86 6.09 9.75 3.56
C TYR A 86 7.52 9.28 3.85
N PRO A 87 8.44 10.21 4.18
CA PRO A 87 9.79 9.86 4.62
C PRO A 87 9.74 8.93 5.84
N ALA A 88 10.42 7.80 5.76
CA ALA A 88 10.50 6.83 6.83
C ALA A 88 11.94 6.44 7.12
N THR A 89 12.21 6.10 8.38
CA THR A 89 13.48 5.53 8.84
C THR A 89 13.22 4.18 9.49
N SER A 90 14.08 3.21 9.23
CA SER A 90 14.04 1.89 9.87
C SER A 90 15.07 1.80 10.98
N SER A 91 14.79 0.98 11.99
CA SER A 91 15.73 0.65 13.07
C SER A 91 15.58 -0.83 13.42
N GLY A 92 16.70 -1.55 13.44
CA GLY A 92 16.72 -2.98 13.75
C GLY A 92 16.39 -3.89 12.56
N PHE A 93 16.14 -3.35 11.37
CA PHE A 93 15.94 -4.10 10.14
C PHE A 93 16.29 -3.24 8.91
N ASP A 94 16.55 -3.90 7.79
CA ASP A 94 16.73 -3.23 6.51
C ASP A 94 15.42 -3.25 5.73
N LEU A 95 15.15 -2.14 5.01
CA LEU A 95 14.00 -2.01 4.13
C LEU A 95 14.49 -1.87 2.70
N ILE A 96 14.25 -2.89 1.87
CA ILE A 96 14.79 -2.98 0.52
C ILE A 96 13.65 -2.95 -0.49
N HIS A 97 13.68 -1.96 -1.39
CA HIS A 97 12.78 -1.91 -2.54
C HIS A 97 13.35 -2.73 -3.69
N GLU A 98 12.71 -3.82 -4.04
CA GLU A 98 13.02 -4.59 -5.25
C GLU A 98 12.27 -4.06 -6.46
N ARG A 99 12.97 -3.96 -7.59
CA ARG A 99 12.33 -3.73 -8.87
C ARG A 99 11.93 -5.05 -9.48
N ARG A 100 10.62 -5.26 -9.70
CA ARG A 100 10.10 -6.43 -10.40
C ARG A 100 9.45 -6.01 -11.71
N THR A 101 9.77 -6.75 -12.77
CA THR A 101 9.21 -6.50 -14.10
C THR A 101 7.74 -6.92 -14.12
N CYS A 102 6.89 -6.05 -14.63
CA CYS A 102 5.50 -6.35 -14.95
C CYS A 102 5.45 -7.20 -16.23
N ILE A 103 4.93 -8.41 -16.16
CA ILE A 103 4.75 -9.30 -17.30
C ILE A 103 3.24 -9.48 -17.52
N PRO A 104 2.68 -8.97 -18.63
CA PRO A 104 1.30 -9.22 -18.98
C PRO A 104 1.15 -10.67 -19.46
N GLU A 105 0.18 -11.37 -18.93
CA GLU A 105 -0.17 -12.72 -19.40
C GLU A 105 -1.61 -12.73 -19.87
N LEU A 106 -1.79 -13.19 -21.10
CA LEU A 106 -3.07 -13.34 -21.76
C LEU A 106 -3.39 -14.81 -21.94
N SER A 107 -4.59 -15.22 -21.54
CA SER A 107 -5.15 -16.51 -21.85
C SER A 107 -6.54 -16.38 -22.47
N VAL A 108 -6.96 -17.39 -23.23
CA VAL A 108 -8.31 -17.46 -23.77
C VAL A 108 -9.13 -18.35 -22.85
N GLU A 109 -10.23 -17.82 -22.36
CA GLU A 109 -11.16 -18.54 -21.49
C GLU A 109 -12.60 -18.36 -22.00
N ARG A 110 -13.56 -19.04 -21.38
CA ARG A 110 -14.98 -18.79 -21.62
C ARG A 110 -15.50 -17.75 -20.62
N SER A 111 -16.27 -16.80 -21.12
CA SER A 111 -17.00 -15.86 -20.28
C SER A 111 -18.18 -16.54 -19.56
N ILE A 112 -18.84 -15.81 -18.67
CA ILE A 112 -20.07 -16.27 -17.99
C ILE A 112 -21.16 -16.66 -19.01
N ASN A 113 -21.15 -16.04 -20.19
CA ASN A 113 -22.13 -16.30 -21.25
C ASN A 113 -21.65 -17.40 -22.24
N ASP A 114 -20.63 -18.16 -21.88
CA ASP A 114 -20.00 -19.21 -22.71
C ASP A 114 -19.37 -18.70 -24.02
N GLU A 115 -19.13 -17.39 -24.14
CA GLU A 115 -18.44 -16.76 -25.26
C GLU A 115 -16.94 -16.71 -25.02
N PRO A 116 -16.11 -16.75 -26.10
CA PRO A 116 -14.68 -16.58 -25.97
C PRO A 116 -14.34 -15.22 -25.34
N ALA A 117 -13.52 -15.25 -24.31
CA ALA A 117 -13.02 -14.06 -23.61
C ALA A 117 -11.50 -14.14 -23.44
N LEU A 118 -10.83 -12.99 -23.50
CA LEU A 118 -9.43 -12.87 -23.09
C LEU A 118 -9.38 -12.63 -21.60
N GLN A 119 -8.53 -13.39 -20.90
CA GLN A 119 -8.19 -13.11 -19.53
C GLN A 119 -6.82 -12.43 -19.48
N LEU A 120 -6.76 -11.22 -18.92
CA LEU A 120 -5.51 -10.50 -18.68
C LEU A 120 -5.15 -10.60 -17.22
N ARG A 121 -3.91 -10.96 -16.93
CA ARG A 121 -3.29 -10.88 -15.60
C ARG A 121 -1.90 -10.27 -15.73
N PHE A 122 -1.45 -9.62 -14.65
CA PHE A 122 -0.08 -9.10 -14.57
C PHE A 122 0.72 -9.93 -13.57
N ARG A 123 1.86 -10.45 -14.03
CA ARG A 123 2.77 -11.21 -13.18
C ARG A 123 3.97 -10.35 -12.74
N TYR A 124 4.23 -10.37 -11.44
CA TYR A 124 5.40 -9.77 -10.80
C TYR A 124 6.10 -10.86 -9.99
N GLY A 125 7.17 -11.43 -10.53
CA GLY A 125 7.80 -12.60 -9.94
C GLY A 125 6.86 -13.81 -9.98
N ASP A 126 6.50 -14.30 -8.82
CA ASP A 126 5.61 -15.45 -8.60
C ASP A 126 4.14 -15.07 -8.33
N ARG A 127 3.83 -13.77 -8.26
CA ARG A 127 2.48 -13.28 -7.94
C ARG A 127 1.74 -12.73 -9.15
N TYR A 128 0.41 -12.94 -9.13
CA TYR A 128 -0.51 -12.52 -10.19
C TYR A 128 -1.50 -11.48 -9.68
N PHE A 129 -1.77 -10.48 -10.52
CA PHE A 129 -2.66 -9.38 -10.22
C PHE A 129 -3.69 -9.19 -11.30
N SER A 130 -4.90 -8.84 -10.87
CA SER A 130 -5.98 -8.44 -11.78
C SER A 130 -5.79 -7.01 -12.25
N PRO A 131 -6.14 -6.70 -13.52
CA PRO A 131 -6.18 -5.35 -14.05
C PRO A 131 -7.04 -4.41 -13.19
N GLY A 132 -6.60 -3.17 -13.06
CA GLY A 132 -7.40 -2.10 -12.43
C GLY A 132 -7.56 -2.16 -10.91
N LYS A 133 -7.14 -3.22 -10.24
CA LYS A 133 -7.17 -3.28 -8.77
C LYS A 133 -6.08 -2.42 -8.17
N LYS A 134 -6.46 -1.22 -7.69
CA LYS A 134 -5.56 -0.27 -7.02
C LYS A 134 -5.33 -0.58 -5.53
N SER A 135 -6.03 -1.56 -4.97
CA SER A 135 -6.05 -1.81 -3.52
C SER A 135 -4.79 -2.45 -2.96
N GLN A 136 -3.92 -2.98 -3.81
CA GLN A 136 -2.69 -3.64 -3.42
C GLN A 136 -1.57 -3.17 -4.35
N LEU A 137 -0.92 -2.06 -3.97
CA LEU A 137 0.14 -1.46 -4.77
C LEU A 137 1.52 -1.99 -4.40
N THR A 138 1.74 -2.27 -3.13
CA THR A 138 3.01 -2.69 -2.57
C THR A 138 2.90 -4.03 -1.89
N TYR A 139 3.90 -4.87 -2.07
CA TYR A 139 3.95 -6.23 -1.54
C TYR A 139 5.22 -6.43 -0.75
N PRO A 140 5.13 -6.54 0.58
CA PRO A 140 6.26 -6.88 1.44
C PRO A 140 6.41 -8.39 1.61
N TRP A 141 7.62 -8.79 1.96
CA TRP A 141 7.89 -10.04 2.64
C TRP A 141 9.07 -9.88 3.59
N LEU A 142 9.08 -10.67 4.64
CA LEU A 142 10.09 -10.66 5.68
C LEU A 142 11.04 -11.85 5.49
N GLU A 143 12.33 -11.58 5.42
CA GLU A 143 13.38 -12.58 5.42
C GLU A 143 14.37 -12.33 6.56
N LYS A 144 15.13 -13.35 6.93
CA LYS A 144 16.30 -13.20 7.80
C LYS A 144 17.56 -13.43 6.99
N VAL A 145 18.36 -12.39 6.85
CA VAL A 145 19.65 -12.43 6.19
C VAL A 145 20.74 -12.27 7.26
N ASP A 146 21.60 -13.26 7.41
CA ASP A 146 22.63 -13.30 8.46
C ASP A 146 22.07 -13.05 9.89
N GLY A 147 20.88 -13.60 10.16
CA GLY A 147 20.19 -13.45 11.44
C GLY A 147 19.49 -12.11 11.67
N LYS A 148 19.61 -11.15 10.74
CA LYS A 148 18.93 -9.86 10.80
C LYS A 148 17.65 -9.88 10.00
N PRO A 149 16.56 -9.27 10.50
CA PRO A 149 15.33 -9.13 9.74
C PRO A 149 15.53 -8.13 8.60
N VAL A 150 15.13 -8.53 7.41
CA VAL A 150 15.10 -7.68 6.20
C VAL A 150 13.69 -7.71 5.66
N ILE A 151 13.12 -6.53 5.45
CA ILE A 151 11.84 -6.37 4.78
C ILE A 151 12.11 -5.99 3.34
N TYR A 152 11.78 -6.89 2.43
CA TYR A 152 11.75 -6.61 1.01
C TYR A 152 10.35 -6.16 0.62
N TYR A 153 10.25 -5.29 -0.36
CA TYR A 153 8.98 -4.94 -0.97
C TYR A 153 9.15 -4.53 -2.42
N TYR A 154 8.12 -4.72 -3.22
CA TYR A 154 8.04 -4.16 -4.57
C TYR A 154 6.71 -3.44 -4.78
N THR A 155 6.70 -2.54 -5.74
CA THR A 155 5.53 -1.75 -6.11
C THR A 155 5.11 -2.13 -7.54
N ARG A 156 3.81 -2.31 -7.76
CA ARG A 156 3.25 -2.54 -9.09
C ARG A 156 3.40 -1.28 -9.95
N ASP A 157 3.71 -1.49 -11.21
CA ASP A 157 3.75 -0.43 -12.21
C ASP A 157 2.37 -0.27 -12.87
N LEU A 158 1.50 0.52 -12.22
CA LEU A 158 0.14 0.73 -12.71
C LEU A 158 0.09 1.49 -14.03
N GLU A 159 1.10 2.31 -14.34
CA GLU A 159 1.17 3.02 -15.61
C GLU A 159 1.39 2.03 -16.76
N LEU A 160 2.33 1.11 -16.57
CA LEU A 160 2.59 0.05 -17.54
C LEU A 160 1.39 -0.90 -17.68
N GLU A 161 0.76 -1.28 -16.57
CA GLU A 161 -0.47 -2.10 -16.60
C GLU A 161 -1.59 -1.40 -17.39
N GLN A 162 -1.76 -0.10 -17.21
CA GLN A 162 -2.77 0.68 -17.93
C GLN A 162 -2.48 0.73 -19.43
N ILE A 163 -1.22 0.77 -19.83
CA ILE A 163 -0.84 0.71 -21.27
C ILE A 163 -1.35 -0.59 -21.89
N TYR A 164 -1.20 -1.72 -21.22
CA TYR A 164 -1.69 -3.02 -21.73
C TYR A 164 -3.22 -3.10 -21.78
N ILE A 165 -3.90 -2.54 -20.79
CA ILE A 165 -5.37 -2.45 -20.79
C ILE A 165 -5.84 -1.62 -22.00
N ASN A 166 -5.27 -0.44 -22.17
CA ASN A 166 -5.60 0.45 -23.28
C ASN A 166 -5.31 -0.18 -24.65
N LEU A 167 -4.28 -1.05 -24.73
CA LEU A 167 -3.96 -1.79 -25.96
C LEU A 167 -5.07 -2.79 -26.32
N LEU A 168 -5.62 -3.52 -25.35
CA LEU A 168 -6.75 -4.41 -25.56
C LEU A 168 -8.00 -3.63 -25.99
N GLU A 169 -8.29 -2.50 -25.36
CA GLU A 169 -9.39 -1.63 -25.72
C GLU A 169 -9.25 -1.11 -27.16
N LYS A 170 -8.04 -0.71 -27.56
CA LYS A 170 -7.73 -0.30 -28.94
C LYS A 170 -7.96 -1.43 -29.95
N TRP A 171 -7.79 -2.68 -29.56
CA TRP A 171 -8.08 -3.84 -30.41
C TRP A 171 -9.56 -4.25 -30.41
N GLY A 172 -10.43 -3.45 -29.78
CA GLY A 172 -11.88 -3.66 -29.75
C GLY A 172 -12.35 -4.62 -28.65
N PHE A 173 -11.51 -4.85 -27.64
CA PHE A 173 -11.93 -5.61 -26.47
C PHE A 173 -12.42 -4.67 -25.36
N LYS A 174 -13.48 -5.08 -24.67
CA LYS A 174 -14.05 -4.35 -23.53
C LYS A 174 -13.94 -5.20 -22.28
N GLN A 175 -13.48 -4.60 -21.19
CA GLN A 175 -13.43 -5.25 -19.88
C GLN A 175 -14.85 -5.50 -19.36
N ILE A 176 -15.15 -6.74 -18.99
CA ILE A 176 -16.44 -7.16 -18.42
C ILE A 176 -16.35 -7.60 -16.95
N THR A 177 -15.18 -8.08 -16.53
CA THR A 177 -14.86 -8.40 -15.13
C THR A 177 -13.47 -7.85 -14.78
N ASP A 178 -13.05 -8.05 -13.54
CA ASP A 178 -11.69 -7.64 -13.09
C ASP A 178 -10.56 -8.16 -13.98
N VAL A 179 -10.76 -9.27 -14.69
CA VAL A 179 -9.71 -9.94 -15.48
C VAL A 179 -10.13 -10.26 -16.91
N GLN A 180 -11.43 -10.25 -17.24
CA GLN A 180 -11.95 -10.71 -18.52
C GLN A 180 -12.31 -9.57 -19.46
N PHE A 181 -11.94 -9.75 -20.73
CA PHE A 181 -12.18 -8.84 -21.83
C PHE A 181 -12.88 -9.60 -22.95
N VAL A 182 -13.96 -9.05 -23.49
CA VAL A 182 -14.68 -9.60 -24.65
C VAL A 182 -14.58 -8.64 -25.83
N ARG A 183 -14.59 -9.20 -27.04
CA ARG A 183 -14.59 -8.40 -28.25
C ARG A 183 -15.96 -7.77 -28.44
N VAL A 184 -15.99 -6.46 -28.65
CA VAL A 184 -17.21 -5.74 -29.04
C VAL A 184 -17.27 -5.76 -30.55
N VAL A 185 -18.27 -6.42 -31.08
CA VAL A 185 -18.55 -6.50 -32.53
C VAL A 185 -19.38 -5.30 -32.96
#